data_2032dec5df236110aa12280a8d40fef7
#
_entry.id   2032dec5df236110aa12280a8d40fef7
#
_cell.length_a   1.000
_cell.length_b   1.000
_cell.length_c   1.000
_cell.angle_alpha   90.00
_cell.angle_beta   90.00
_cell.angle_gamma   90.00
#
_symmetry.space_group_name_H-M   'P 1'
#
loop_
_entity.id
_entity.type
_entity.pdbx_description
1 polymer ?
#
loop_
_entity_poly.entity_id
_entity_poly.type
_entity_poly.pdbx_seq_one_letter_code
_entity_poly.pdbx_strand_id
1 'polypeptide(L)'
;MNVTVHIPDDLASRLTAAGGDLSRRALEALAAEEYKHDRITKPELQRLLGIETTFQLDEFLKAHDVWIEYTVEDAERERQGLQRLGL
;
A
#
# COMPACT_ATOMS: atom_id res chain seq x y z
N MET A 1 10.98 -2.54 15.85
CA MET A 1 10.49 -1.25 16.38
C MET A 1 8.99 -1.34 16.59
N ASN A 2 8.52 -0.88 17.74
CA ASN A 2 7.08 -0.82 18.02
C ASN A 2 6.64 0.63 18.05
N VAL A 3 5.49 0.89 17.43
CA VAL A 3 4.90 2.22 17.38
C VAL A 3 3.58 2.20 18.16
N THR A 4 3.42 3.10 19.10
CA THR A 4 2.18 3.24 19.87
C THR A 4 1.41 4.47 19.39
N VAL A 5 0.13 4.27 19.08
CA VAL A 5 -0.75 5.34 18.60
C VAL A 5 -1.94 5.46 19.53
N HIS A 6 -2.23 6.67 19.98
CA HIS A 6 -3.41 6.93 20.80
C HIS A 6 -4.60 7.25 19.91
N ILE A 7 -5.70 6.52 20.11
CA ILE A 7 -6.96 6.75 19.40
C ILE A 7 -8.05 6.99 20.45
N PRO A 8 -8.78 8.12 20.38
CA PRO A 8 -9.89 8.38 21.29
C PRO A 8 -10.92 7.24 21.27
N ASP A 9 -11.49 6.92 22.42
CA ASP A 9 -12.36 5.75 22.57
C ASP A 9 -13.58 5.76 21.63
N ASP A 10 -14.19 6.90 21.42
CA ASP A 10 -15.33 7.05 20.52
C ASP A 10 -14.96 6.73 19.07
N LEU A 11 -13.78 7.14 18.65
CA LEU A 11 -13.27 6.85 17.31
C LEU A 11 -12.80 5.41 17.20
N ALA A 12 -12.14 4.89 18.25
CA ALA A 12 -11.70 3.50 18.29
C ALA A 12 -12.89 2.56 18.12
N SER A 13 -14.02 2.84 18.76
CA SER A 13 -15.25 2.05 18.61
C SER A 13 -15.74 2.00 17.18
N ARG A 14 -15.72 3.12 16.46
CA ARG A 14 -16.11 3.17 15.05
C ARG A 14 -15.15 2.40 14.16
N LEU A 15 -13.86 2.53 14.41
CA LEU A 15 -12.83 1.87 13.59
C LEU A 15 -12.86 0.35 13.79
N THR A 16 -13.08 -0.11 15.05
CA THR A 16 -13.17 -1.54 15.33
C THR A 16 -14.48 -2.14 14.83
N ALA A 17 -15.55 -1.36 14.73
CA ALA A 17 -16.84 -1.83 14.20
C ALA A 17 -16.73 -2.29 12.74
N ALA A 18 -15.77 -1.79 11.99
CA ALA A 18 -15.52 -2.24 10.62
C ALA A 18 -14.90 -3.64 10.56
N GLY A 19 -14.51 -4.20 11.70
CA GLY A 19 -13.92 -5.54 11.80
C GLY A 19 -12.41 -5.57 11.61
N GLY A 20 -11.81 -6.72 11.95
CA GLY A 20 -10.39 -6.96 11.80
C GLY A 20 -9.55 -6.42 12.96
N ASP A 21 -8.25 -6.74 12.91
CA ASP A 21 -7.26 -6.26 13.89
C ASP A 21 -6.84 -4.84 13.53
N LEU A 22 -7.15 -3.90 14.41
CA LEU A 22 -6.85 -2.49 14.19
C LEU A 22 -5.35 -2.23 14.06
N SER A 23 -4.53 -2.92 14.85
CA SER A 23 -3.07 -2.80 14.74
C SER A 23 -2.56 -3.22 13.37
N ARG A 24 -3.07 -4.33 12.85
CA ARG A 24 -2.72 -4.82 11.51
C ARG A 24 -3.22 -3.85 10.43
N ARG A 25 -4.42 -3.35 10.56
CA ARG A 25 -4.98 -2.37 9.61
C ARG A 25 -4.16 -1.09 9.58
N ALA A 26 -3.72 -0.61 10.74
CA ALA A 26 -2.86 0.56 10.84
C ALA A 26 -1.52 0.32 10.13
N LEU A 27 -0.91 -0.85 10.36
CA LEU A 27 0.34 -1.22 9.69
C LEU A 27 0.17 -1.29 8.17
N GLU A 28 -0.91 -1.90 7.72
CA GLU A 28 -1.20 -2.03 6.29
C GLU A 28 -1.41 -0.67 5.63
N ALA A 29 -2.15 0.22 6.29
CA ALA A 29 -2.39 1.57 5.78
C ALA A 29 -1.09 2.37 5.69
N LEU A 30 -0.26 2.29 6.72
CA LEU A 30 1.04 2.97 6.73
C LEU A 30 1.95 2.40 5.63
N ALA A 31 2.02 1.09 5.52
CA ALA A 31 2.85 0.42 4.52
C ALA A 31 2.43 0.80 3.10
N ALA A 32 1.13 0.82 2.82
CA ALA A 32 0.59 1.23 1.53
C ALA A 32 0.94 2.68 1.21
N GLU A 33 0.81 3.57 2.18
CA GLU A 33 1.13 4.98 2.02
C GLU A 33 2.62 5.19 1.74
N GLU A 34 3.48 4.52 2.49
CA GLU A 34 4.92 4.62 2.29
C GLU A 34 5.36 4.08 0.93
N TYR A 35 4.77 2.98 0.50
CA TYR A 35 5.01 2.44 -0.84
C TYR A 35 4.53 3.39 -1.94
N LYS A 36 3.36 3.99 -1.75
CA LYS A 36 2.79 4.95 -2.70
C LYS A 36 3.69 6.15 -2.91
N HIS A 37 4.42 6.58 -1.87
CA HIS A 37 5.35 7.70 -1.93
C HIS A 37 6.80 7.27 -2.19
N ASP A 38 7.01 6.05 -2.65
CA ASP A 38 8.33 5.50 -3.00
C ASP A 38 9.35 5.51 -1.85
N ARG A 39 8.87 5.45 -0.60
CA ARG A 39 9.76 5.39 0.57
C ARG A 39 10.20 3.98 0.92
N ILE A 40 9.47 2.97 0.45
CA ILE A 40 9.85 1.55 0.58
C ILE A 40 9.68 0.86 -0.76
N THR A 41 10.47 -0.19 -0.98
CA THR A 41 10.42 -1.00 -2.19
C THR A 41 9.40 -2.13 -2.05
N LYS A 42 9.07 -2.80 -3.15
CA LYS A 42 8.19 -3.99 -3.13
C LYS A 42 8.73 -5.08 -2.19
N PRO A 43 10.02 -5.49 -2.26
CA PRO A 43 10.54 -6.46 -1.32
C PRO A 43 10.46 -6.02 0.14
N GLU A 44 10.68 -4.75 0.41
CA GLU A 44 10.54 -4.19 1.76
C GLU A 44 9.10 -4.22 2.23
N LEU A 45 8.14 -3.89 1.36
CA LEU A 45 6.72 -3.97 1.64
C LEU A 45 6.30 -5.40 1.97
N GLN A 46 6.77 -6.38 1.18
CA GLN A 46 6.50 -7.80 1.43
C GLN A 46 7.04 -8.24 2.78
N ARG A 47 8.26 -7.84 3.13
CA ARG A 47 8.87 -8.17 4.41
C ARG A 47 8.11 -7.55 5.57
N LEU A 48 7.69 -6.29 5.44
CA LEU A 48 6.97 -5.57 6.48
C LEU A 48 5.61 -6.23 6.79
N LEU A 49 4.92 -6.70 5.76
CA LEU A 49 3.57 -7.28 5.88
C LEU A 49 3.57 -8.80 5.99
N GLY A 50 4.71 -9.46 5.84
CA GLY A 50 4.80 -10.91 5.83
C GLY A 50 4.14 -11.56 4.63
N ILE A 51 4.09 -10.87 3.50
CA ILE A 51 3.52 -11.35 2.24
C ILE A 51 4.59 -12.14 1.49
N GLU A 52 4.28 -13.36 1.09
CA GLU A 52 5.25 -14.25 0.45
C GLU A 52 5.20 -14.24 -1.08
N THR A 53 4.02 -13.94 -1.66
CA THR A 53 3.84 -14.03 -3.11
C THR A 53 3.53 -12.69 -3.73
N THR A 54 3.90 -12.53 -5.00
CA THR A 54 3.57 -11.34 -5.79
C THR A 54 2.06 -11.17 -5.95
N PHE A 55 1.35 -12.29 -6.09
CA PHE A 55 -0.10 -12.28 -6.20
C PHE A 55 -0.75 -11.66 -4.95
N GLN A 56 -0.32 -12.08 -3.76
CA GLN A 56 -0.80 -11.53 -2.49
C GLN A 56 -0.49 -10.04 -2.38
N LEU A 57 0.69 -9.63 -2.83
CA LEU A 57 1.09 -8.23 -2.84
C LEU A 57 0.19 -7.40 -3.75
N ASP A 58 -0.10 -7.88 -4.95
CA ASP A 58 -0.97 -7.19 -5.89
C ASP A 58 -2.39 -7.05 -5.34
N GLU A 59 -2.91 -8.10 -4.70
CA GLU A 59 -4.22 -8.05 -4.05
C GLU A 59 -4.25 -7.02 -2.91
N PHE A 60 -3.19 -6.98 -2.11
CA PHE A 60 -3.05 -5.99 -1.04
C PHE A 60 -3.06 -4.56 -1.60
N LEU A 61 -2.28 -4.31 -2.64
CA LEU A 61 -2.17 -2.99 -3.25
C LEU A 61 -3.51 -2.55 -3.84
N LYS A 62 -4.23 -3.44 -4.50
CA LYS A 62 -5.57 -3.15 -5.02
C LYS A 62 -6.55 -2.82 -3.90
N ALA A 63 -6.52 -3.59 -2.80
CA ALA A 63 -7.42 -3.38 -1.67
C ALA A 63 -7.20 -2.04 -0.98
N HIS A 64 -6.00 -1.48 -1.06
CA HIS A 64 -5.65 -0.20 -0.47
C HIS A 64 -5.62 0.96 -1.47
N ASP A 65 -6.23 0.77 -2.64
CA ASP A 65 -6.25 1.76 -3.72
C ASP A 65 -4.86 2.29 -4.08
N VAL A 66 -3.85 1.48 -3.84
CA VAL A 66 -2.52 1.76 -4.37
C VAL A 66 -2.54 1.27 -5.81
N TRP A 67 -3.46 1.82 -6.56
CA TRP A 67 -3.39 1.74 -7.99
C TRP A 67 -2.14 2.49 -8.39
N ILE A 68 -1.39 1.93 -9.29
CA ILE A 68 -0.65 2.77 -10.17
C ILE A 68 -1.73 3.57 -10.91
N GLU A 69 -2.24 4.62 -10.26
CA GLU A 69 -3.04 5.58 -10.96
C GLU A 69 -2.14 6.25 -11.97
N TYR A 70 -2.25 5.76 -13.18
CA TYR A 70 -1.67 6.48 -14.28
C TYR A 70 -2.44 7.78 -14.43
N THR A 71 -1.87 8.86 -13.91
CA THR A 71 -2.21 10.17 -14.44
C THR A 71 -1.89 10.13 -15.93
N VAL A 72 -2.46 11.05 -16.70
CA VAL A 72 -2.15 11.15 -18.14
C VAL A 72 -0.65 11.22 -18.37
N GLU A 73 0.08 11.90 -17.48
CA GLU A 73 1.54 12.00 -17.51
C GLU A 73 2.23 10.66 -17.31
N ASP A 74 1.76 9.85 -16.37
CA ASP A 74 2.33 8.53 -16.09
C ASP A 74 2.09 7.58 -17.26
N ALA A 75 0.90 7.64 -17.87
CA ALA A 75 0.59 6.85 -19.07
C ALA A 75 1.48 7.23 -20.25
N GLU A 76 1.76 8.52 -20.42
CA GLU A 76 2.67 9.00 -21.45
C GLU A 76 4.10 8.52 -21.21
N ARG A 77 4.57 8.57 -19.97
CA ARG A 77 5.89 8.07 -19.60
C ARG A 77 6.06 6.59 -19.92
N GLU A 78 5.06 5.79 -19.64
CA GLU A 78 5.09 4.37 -19.96
C GLU A 78 5.11 4.12 -21.46
N ARG A 79 4.31 4.84 -22.22
CA ARG A 79 4.34 4.75 -23.68
C ARG A 79 5.73 5.10 -24.24
N GLN A 80 6.33 6.16 -23.73
CA GLN A 80 7.68 6.55 -24.12
C GLN A 80 8.70 5.48 -23.75
N GLY A 81 8.58 4.90 -22.56
CA GLY A 81 9.42 3.79 -22.12
C GLY A 81 9.30 2.58 -23.04
N LEU A 82 8.08 2.20 -23.39
CA LEU A 82 7.82 1.09 -24.31
C LEU A 82 8.35 1.38 -25.71
N GLN A 83 8.19 2.59 -26.18
CA GLN A 83 8.75 3.01 -27.47
C GLN A 83 10.28 2.93 -27.51
N ARG A 84 10.94 3.33 -26.42
CA ARG A 84 12.40 3.21 -26.29
C ARG A 84 12.88 1.78 -26.36
N LEU A 85 12.08 0.85 -25.88
CA LEU A 85 12.38 -0.57 -25.90
C LEU A 85 12.05 -1.23 -27.24
N GLY A 86 11.49 -0.49 -28.17
CA GLY A 86 11.10 -1.00 -29.48
C GLY A 86 9.88 -1.89 -29.47
N LEU A 87 9.06 -1.73 -28.45
CA LEU A 87 7.84 -2.54 -28.26
C LEU A 87 6.61 -1.84 -28.80
#